data_a7bd4051d123ab66b1f381e44f81fd27
#
_entry.id   a7bd4051d123ab66b1f381e44f81fd27
#
_cell.length_a   1.000
_cell.length_b   1.000
_cell.length_c   1.000
_cell.angle_alpha   90.00
_cell.angle_beta   90.00
_cell.angle_gamma   90.00
#
_symmetry.space_group_name_H-M   'P 1'
#
loop_
_entity.id
_entity.type
_entity.pdbx_description
1 polymer ?
#
loop_
_entity_poly.entity_id
_entity_poly.type
_entity_poly.pdbx_seq_one_letter_code
_entity_poly.pdbx_strand_id
1 'polypeptide(L)'
;MTQHDPERLAHEWIEAWNRHDLDAIIAHYADDVVFTSPFITILAKEPSGTLRSASALRAYFAHALETFPALHFELLDVLVGVSSVTLYYRSVNERLAAEVMRLNDQGLIMRVAVHYRDGAKNISK
;
A
#
# COMPACT_ATOMS: atom_id res chain seq x y z
N MET A 1 -8.45 25.17 -8.76
CA MET A 1 -7.79 23.90 -9.02
C MET A 1 -7.33 23.27 -7.73
N THR A 2 -7.64 22.02 -7.56
CA THR A 2 -7.28 21.30 -6.35
C THR A 2 -5.85 20.80 -6.46
N GLN A 3 -5.05 21.07 -5.45
CA GLN A 3 -3.72 20.51 -5.36
C GLN A 3 -3.71 19.39 -4.35
N HIS A 4 -3.06 18.32 -4.71
CA HIS A 4 -2.94 17.16 -3.85
C HIS A 4 -1.54 17.14 -3.25
N ASP A 5 -1.46 16.96 -1.95
CA ASP A 5 -0.20 16.98 -1.22
C ASP A 5 0.29 15.54 -1.02
N PRO A 6 1.28 15.09 -1.79
CA PRO A 6 1.74 13.71 -1.69
C PRO A 6 2.35 13.38 -0.32
N GLU A 7 3.02 14.34 0.32
CA GLU A 7 3.58 14.08 1.63
C GLU A 7 2.50 13.87 2.66
N ARG A 8 1.43 14.68 2.58
CA ARG A 8 0.31 14.54 3.49
C ARG A 8 -0.38 13.19 3.26
N LEU A 9 -0.56 12.80 2.00
CA LEU A 9 -1.12 11.51 1.68
C LEU A 9 -0.30 10.38 2.32
N ALA A 10 1.04 10.47 2.21
CA ALA A 10 1.91 9.44 2.76
C ALA A 10 1.73 9.32 4.26
N HIS A 11 1.68 10.44 4.99
CA HIS A 11 1.52 10.41 6.44
C HIS A 11 0.15 9.89 6.84
N GLU A 12 -0.91 10.30 6.15
CA GLU A 12 -2.26 9.80 6.44
C GLU A 12 -2.38 8.32 6.17
N TRP A 13 -1.74 7.85 5.10
CA TRP A 13 -1.73 6.44 4.73
C TRP A 13 -1.05 5.59 5.82
N ILE A 14 0.13 6.04 6.25
CA ILE A 14 0.88 5.35 7.32
C ILE A 14 0.05 5.32 8.62
N GLU A 15 -0.57 6.44 8.97
CA GLU A 15 -1.38 6.50 10.20
C GLU A 15 -2.57 5.58 10.13
N ALA A 16 -3.24 5.52 8.98
CA ALA A 16 -4.41 4.65 8.81
C ALA A 16 -4.01 3.18 8.99
N TRP A 17 -2.90 2.78 8.38
CA TRP A 17 -2.40 1.42 8.54
C TRP A 17 -2.04 1.12 10.00
N ASN A 18 -1.37 2.07 10.67
CA ASN A 18 -0.93 1.84 12.05
C ASN A 18 -2.08 1.81 13.03
N ARG A 19 -3.21 2.46 12.70
CA ARG A 19 -4.43 2.36 13.50
C ARG A 19 -5.23 1.11 13.14
N HIS A 20 -4.82 0.36 12.11
CA HIS A 20 -5.56 -0.79 11.60
C HIS A 20 -6.99 -0.39 11.19
N ASP A 21 -7.14 0.81 10.63
CA ASP A 21 -8.43 1.37 10.24
C ASP A 21 -8.65 1.10 8.75
N LEU A 22 -9.29 -0.02 8.46
CA LEU A 22 -9.46 -0.48 7.08
C LEU A 22 -10.23 0.53 6.22
N ASP A 23 -11.27 1.13 6.78
CA ASP A 23 -12.04 2.13 6.03
C ASP A 23 -11.18 3.32 5.65
N ALA A 24 -10.35 3.80 6.58
CA ALA A 24 -9.46 4.93 6.32
C ALA A 24 -8.39 4.57 5.28
N ILE A 25 -7.88 3.33 5.34
CA ILE A 25 -6.90 2.87 4.35
C ILE A 25 -7.50 2.89 2.95
N ILE A 26 -8.66 2.26 2.79
CA ILE A 26 -9.29 2.09 1.48
C ILE A 26 -9.79 3.42 0.91
N ALA A 27 -10.11 4.37 1.77
CA ALA A 27 -10.58 5.69 1.32
C ALA A 27 -9.55 6.42 0.44
N HIS A 28 -8.28 6.03 0.50
CA HIS A 28 -7.24 6.66 -0.33
C HIS A 28 -7.20 6.11 -1.76
N TYR A 29 -7.94 5.04 -2.07
CA TYR A 29 -7.80 4.34 -3.34
C TYR A 29 -8.97 4.57 -4.28
N ALA A 30 -8.68 4.63 -5.59
CA ALA A 30 -9.72 4.71 -6.61
C ALA A 30 -10.42 3.36 -6.72
N ASP A 31 -11.70 3.38 -7.14
CA ASP A 31 -12.48 2.15 -7.25
C ASP A 31 -11.86 1.14 -8.20
N ASP A 32 -11.20 1.62 -9.26
CA ASP A 32 -10.60 0.78 -10.30
C ASP A 32 -9.09 0.64 -10.14
N VAL A 33 -8.59 0.76 -8.92
CA VAL A 33 -7.17 0.67 -8.64
C VAL A 33 -6.57 -0.65 -9.12
N VAL A 34 -5.32 -0.57 -9.60
CA VAL A 34 -4.52 -1.75 -9.94
C VAL A 34 -3.36 -1.79 -8.97
N PHE A 35 -3.26 -2.86 -8.20
CA PHE A 35 -2.30 -2.97 -7.10
C PHE A 35 -1.46 -4.23 -7.28
N THR A 36 -0.15 -4.06 -7.37
CA THR A 36 0.78 -5.16 -7.60
C THR A 36 1.75 -5.24 -6.43
N SER A 37 1.92 -6.43 -5.86
CA SER A 37 2.80 -6.65 -4.73
C SER A 37 3.22 -8.11 -4.65
N PRO A 38 4.51 -8.38 -4.30
CA PRO A 38 4.94 -9.76 -4.09
C PRO A 38 4.13 -10.49 -3.01
N PHE A 39 3.61 -9.76 -2.01
CA PHE A 39 2.82 -10.38 -0.94
C PHE A 39 1.51 -10.97 -1.46
N ILE A 40 0.98 -10.45 -2.56
CA ILE A 40 -0.26 -10.94 -3.14
C ILE A 40 -0.09 -12.38 -3.61
N THR A 41 1.10 -12.73 -4.13
CA THR A 41 1.34 -14.10 -4.60
C THR A 41 1.24 -15.11 -3.46
N ILE A 42 1.50 -14.68 -2.23
CA ILE A 42 1.49 -15.55 -1.05
C ILE A 42 0.17 -15.44 -0.30
N LEU A 43 -0.19 -14.22 0.13
CA LEU A 43 -1.35 -14.03 1.02
C LEU A 43 -2.67 -14.18 0.30
N ALA A 44 -2.75 -13.76 -0.96
CA ALA A 44 -3.96 -13.88 -1.77
C ALA A 44 -3.89 -15.06 -2.73
N LYS A 45 -2.73 -15.71 -2.82
CA LYS A 45 -2.51 -16.86 -3.70
C LYS A 45 -2.84 -16.54 -5.15
N GLU A 46 -2.59 -15.29 -5.55
CA GLU A 46 -2.81 -14.83 -6.91
C GLU A 46 -1.46 -14.79 -7.63
N PRO A 47 -1.18 -15.73 -8.56
CA PRO A 47 0.16 -15.84 -9.17
C PRO A 47 0.63 -14.57 -9.89
N SER A 48 -0.29 -13.75 -10.39
CA SER A 48 0.09 -12.52 -11.08
C SER A 48 0.64 -11.47 -10.14
N GLY A 49 0.37 -11.60 -8.83
CA GLY A 49 0.77 -10.60 -7.86
C GLY A 49 -0.04 -9.31 -7.99
N THR A 50 -1.16 -9.32 -8.71
CA THR A 50 -1.93 -8.13 -9.00
C THR A 50 -3.40 -8.31 -8.63
N LEU A 51 -3.94 -7.29 -7.93
CA LEU A 51 -5.37 -7.21 -7.64
C LEU A 51 -5.94 -5.98 -8.34
N ARG A 52 -7.18 -6.09 -8.78
CA ARG A 52 -7.86 -5.01 -9.50
C ARG A 52 -9.15 -4.70 -8.76
N SER A 53 -9.38 -3.44 -8.50
CA SER A 53 -10.54 -2.87 -7.81
C SER A 53 -10.29 -2.67 -6.31
N ALA A 54 -10.90 -1.61 -5.80
CA ALA A 54 -10.81 -1.31 -4.36
C ALA A 54 -11.47 -2.39 -3.52
N SER A 55 -12.50 -3.03 -4.06
CA SER A 55 -13.20 -4.10 -3.36
C SER A 55 -12.27 -5.31 -3.12
N ALA A 56 -11.55 -5.72 -4.15
CA ALA A 56 -10.58 -6.82 -4.01
C ALA A 56 -9.46 -6.43 -3.06
N LEU A 57 -9.03 -5.17 -3.14
CA LEU A 57 -7.95 -4.68 -2.31
C LEU A 57 -8.37 -4.63 -0.84
N ARG A 58 -9.62 -4.24 -0.57
CA ARG A 58 -10.13 -4.21 0.79
C ARG A 58 -10.08 -5.60 1.43
N ALA A 59 -10.50 -6.62 0.70
CA ALA A 59 -10.47 -7.98 1.22
C ALA A 59 -9.04 -8.43 1.52
N TYR A 60 -8.11 -8.07 0.64
CA TYR A 60 -6.70 -8.41 0.82
C TYR A 60 -6.11 -7.69 2.04
N PHE A 61 -6.39 -6.39 2.20
CA PHE A 61 -5.89 -5.63 3.35
C PHE A 61 -6.49 -6.14 4.66
N ALA A 62 -7.77 -6.51 4.65
CA ALA A 62 -8.39 -7.09 5.84
C ALA A 62 -7.66 -8.36 6.26
N HIS A 63 -7.33 -9.20 5.29
CA HIS A 63 -6.59 -10.44 5.55
C HIS A 63 -5.18 -10.14 6.09
N ALA A 64 -4.53 -9.11 5.53
CA ALA A 64 -3.20 -8.71 6.00
C ALA A 64 -3.23 -8.26 7.46
N LEU A 65 -4.24 -7.47 7.82
CA LEU A 65 -4.38 -7.00 9.20
C LEU A 65 -4.64 -8.16 10.17
N GLU A 66 -5.37 -9.18 9.72
CA GLU A 66 -5.59 -10.38 10.54
C GLU A 66 -4.32 -11.21 10.67
N THR A 67 -3.56 -11.31 9.58
CA THR A 67 -2.34 -12.11 9.56
C THR A 67 -1.24 -11.47 10.41
N PHE A 68 -1.21 -10.14 10.44
CA PHE A 68 -0.18 -9.40 11.17
C PHE A 68 -0.84 -8.47 12.21
N PRO A 69 -1.34 -9.03 13.31
CA PRO A 69 -2.07 -8.22 14.29
C PRO A 69 -1.22 -7.15 14.97
N ALA A 70 0.09 -7.28 14.93
CA ALA A 70 1.01 -6.28 15.49
C ALA A 70 1.58 -5.37 14.40
N LEU A 71 0.99 -5.36 13.22
CA LEU A 71 1.48 -4.55 12.10
C LEU A 71 1.66 -3.09 12.51
N HIS A 72 2.83 -2.56 12.21
CA HIS A 72 3.16 -1.15 12.41
C HIS A 72 4.21 -0.77 11.36
N PHE A 73 3.91 0.25 10.56
CA PHE A 73 4.81 0.73 9.53
C PHE A 73 5.57 1.95 10.05
N GLU A 74 6.85 2.03 9.72
CA GLU A 74 7.67 3.19 10.03
C GLU A 74 8.05 3.88 8.73
N LEU A 75 7.55 5.09 8.52
CA LEU A 75 7.86 5.85 7.31
C LEU A 75 9.30 6.37 7.40
N LEU A 76 10.11 6.04 6.39
CA LEU A 76 11.52 6.44 6.36
C LEU A 76 11.74 7.62 5.42
N ASP A 77 11.04 7.66 4.29
CA ASP A 77 11.19 8.76 3.34
C ASP A 77 10.00 8.82 2.39
N VAL A 78 9.79 9.97 1.79
CA VAL A 78 8.74 10.20 0.80
C VAL A 78 9.38 10.87 -0.41
N LEU A 79 9.22 10.26 -1.59
CA LEU A 79 9.78 10.78 -2.83
C LEU A 79 8.62 11.16 -3.75
N VAL A 80 8.64 12.40 -4.23
CA VAL A 80 7.50 12.96 -4.97
C VAL A 80 7.81 13.03 -6.46
N GLY A 81 6.91 12.49 -7.29
CA GLY A 81 7.01 12.52 -8.73
C GLY A 81 5.84 13.26 -9.36
N VAL A 82 5.71 13.16 -10.67
CA VAL A 82 4.59 13.78 -11.38
C VAL A 82 3.35 12.90 -11.20
N SER A 83 2.35 13.44 -10.50
CA SER A 83 1.12 12.70 -10.16
C SER A 83 1.43 11.33 -9.55
N SER A 84 2.52 11.27 -8.77
CA SER A 84 2.94 10.02 -8.16
C SER A 84 3.76 10.30 -6.91
N VAL A 85 3.84 9.30 -6.06
CA VAL A 85 4.61 9.39 -4.83
C VAL A 85 5.16 8.02 -4.51
N THR A 86 6.37 7.97 -3.99
CA THR A 86 6.97 6.72 -3.52
C THR A 86 7.18 6.82 -2.02
N LEU A 87 6.62 5.85 -1.29
CA LEU A 87 6.82 5.75 0.15
C LEU A 87 7.88 4.70 0.40
N TYR A 88 8.92 5.09 1.12
CA TYR A 88 9.95 4.16 1.56
C TYR A 88 9.74 3.95 3.05
N TYR A 89 9.48 2.71 3.45
CA TYR A 89 9.09 2.46 4.83
C TYR A 89 9.52 1.08 5.29
N ARG A 90 9.50 0.90 6.60
CA ARG A 90 9.77 -0.39 7.22
C ARG A 90 8.44 -1.07 7.48
N SER A 91 8.25 -2.21 6.86
CA SER A 91 7.01 -2.97 6.90
C SER A 91 7.09 -4.08 7.95
N VAL A 92 6.15 -5.03 7.87
CA VAL A 92 6.11 -6.16 8.81
C VAL A 92 7.44 -6.92 8.78
N ASN A 93 7.81 -7.47 9.93
CA ASN A 93 9.04 -8.25 10.09
C ASN A 93 10.30 -7.45 9.70
N GLU A 94 10.28 -6.13 9.95
CA GLU A 94 11.42 -5.24 9.67
C GLU A 94 11.77 -5.17 8.20
N ARG A 95 10.86 -5.53 7.32
CA ARG A 95 11.10 -5.60 5.89
C ARG A 95 11.03 -4.22 5.25
N LEU A 96 12.08 -3.82 4.54
CA LEU A 96 12.08 -2.55 3.84
C LEU A 96 11.20 -2.64 2.59
N ALA A 97 10.39 -1.62 2.39
CA ALA A 97 9.44 -1.57 1.28
C ALA A 97 9.51 -0.22 0.58
N ALA A 98 9.36 -0.24 -0.73
CA ALA A 98 9.15 0.96 -1.53
C ALA A 98 7.83 0.79 -2.24
N GLU A 99 6.89 1.68 -1.94
CA GLU A 99 5.54 1.62 -2.52
C GLU A 99 5.37 2.78 -3.47
N VAL A 100 5.28 2.48 -4.75
CA VAL A 100 5.17 3.48 -5.80
C VAL A 100 3.69 3.64 -6.14
N MET A 101 3.15 4.84 -5.89
CA MET A 101 1.74 5.13 -6.06
C MET A 101 1.53 6.19 -7.13
N ARG A 102 0.65 5.91 -8.10
CA ARG A 102 0.23 6.90 -9.06
C ARG A 102 -1.15 7.40 -8.69
N LEU A 103 -1.32 8.72 -8.74
CA LEU A 103 -2.57 9.35 -8.33
C LEU A 103 -3.36 9.81 -9.55
N ASN A 104 -4.69 9.71 -9.45
CA ASN A 104 -5.56 10.23 -10.50
C ASN A 104 -5.84 11.71 -10.26
N ASP A 105 -6.69 12.30 -11.12
CA ASP A 105 -6.97 13.75 -11.05
C ASP A 105 -7.68 14.15 -9.77
N GLN A 106 -8.27 13.19 -9.07
CA GLN A 106 -8.95 13.45 -7.80
C GLN A 106 -8.05 13.22 -6.60
N GLY A 107 -6.78 12.87 -6.83
CA GLY A 107 -5.84 12.60 -5.75
C GLY A 107 -5.97 11.22 -5.15
N LEU A 108 -6.73 10.33 -5.78
CA LEU A 108 -6.87 8.96 -5.30
C LEU A 108 -5.81 8.08 -5.94
N ILE A 109 -5.38 7.06 -5.19
CA ILE A 109 -4.36 6.12 -5.66
C ILE A 109 -4.99 5.22 -6.71
N MET A 110 -4.48 5.28 -7.95
CA MET A 110 -5.04 4.53 -9.07
C MET A 110 -4.17 3.34 -9.48
N ARG A 111 -2.88 3.37 -9.17
CA ARG A 111 -1.97 2.29 -9.53
C ARG A 111 -0.86 2.22 -8.50
N VAL A 112 -0.53 1.02 -8.06
CA VAL A 112 0.49 0.81 -7.06
C VAL A 112 1.40 -0.34 -7.49
N ALA A 113 2.70 -0.15 -7.30
CA ALA A 113 3.69 -1.21 -7.42
C ALA A 113 4.48 -1.24 -6.12
N VAL A 114 4.35 -2.31 -5.37
CA VAL A 114 5.05 -2.46 -4.10
C VAL A 114 6.30 -3.30 -4.32
N HIS A 115 7.41 -2.83 -3.77
CA HIS A 115 8.69 -3.53 -3.84
C HIS A 115 9.16 -3.81 -2.42
N TYR A 116 9.66 -5.00 -2.19
CA TYR A 116 10.29 -5.36 -0.92
C TYR A 116 11.73 -5.74 -1.17
N ARG A 117 12.59 -5.47 -0.21
CA ARG A 117 14.02 -5.74 -0.36
C ARG A 117 14.30 -7.14 -0.89
N ASP A 118 13.59 -8.13 -0.38
CA ASP A 118 13.81 -9.53 -0.75
C ASP A 118 12.62 -10.12 -1.51
N GLY A 119 11.80 -9.26 -2.14
CA GLY A 119 10.61 -9.72 -2.81
C GLY A 119 9.68 -10.40 -1.82
N ALA A 120 9.23 -11.63 -2.14
CA ALA A 120 8.33 -12.37 -1.28
C ALA A 120 9.04 -13.39 -0.38
N LYS A 121 10.37 -13.35 -0.31
CA LYS A 121 11.11 -14.33 0.49
C LYS A 121 10.79 -14.18 1.97
N ASN A 122 10.61 -15.30 2.65
CA ASN A 122 10.41 -15.37 4.10
C ASN A 122 9.18 -14.60 4.58
N ILE A 123 8.20 -14.43 3.70
CA ILE A 123 7.02 -13.63 4.03
C ILE A 123 6.16 -14.31 5.08
N SER A 124 6.19 -15.62 5.14
CA SER A 124 5.35 -16.38 6.08
C SER A 124 5.92 -16.42 7.50
N LYS A 125 7.05 -15.78 7.72
CA LYS A 125 7.69 -15.76 9.06
C LYS A 125 7.12 -14.61 9.91
#